data_f70abaa223ab0de241440cbb3b30ecf0
#
_entry.id   f70abaa223ab0de241440cbb3b30ecf0
#
_cell.length_a   1.000
_cell.length_b   1.000
_cell.length_c   1.000
_cell.angle_alpha   90.00
_cell.angle_beta   90.00
_cell.angle_gamma   90.00
#
_symmetry.space_group_name_H-M   'P 1'
#
loop_
_entity.id
_entity.type
_entity.pdbx_description
1 polymer ?
#
loop_
_entity_poly.entity_id
_entity_poly.type
_entity_poly.pdbx_seq_one_letter_code
_entity_poly.pdbx_strand_id
1 'polypeptide(L)'
;IVSKDTKDFFFMRNYNPETVASTVLDLVSNRLPAAYGFSSFDDIQVLCPSKKLTCGSYNLNLMLQEELNPAIKDKKQLFYKGVSFREGDKVMQNKNNYNMEWTRISDGEKGLGIFNGDVGFVTDMNFAAKNLTVTYDDDKEVKYEFTALEELELAYAVTVHKSQGSEFDVVIMPMFDTHRLLMTRNLLYTAITRAKKLVILVGKEEI
;
A
#
# COMPACT_ATOMS: atom_id res chain seq x y z
N ILE A 1 24.61 6.83 -11.87
CA ILE A 1 25.69 7.37 -10.99
C ILE A 1 25.08 7.36 -9.60
N VAL A 2 25.37 6.32 -8.82
CA VAL A 2 24.99 6.28 -7.40
C VAL A 2 26.11 6.96 -6.65
N SER A 3 25.85 8.17 -6.14
CA SER A 3 26.77 8.85 -5.23
C SER A 3 26.87 8.04 -3.94
N LYS A 4 28.07 7.73 -3.48
CA LYS A 4 28.32 7.02 -2.22
C LYS A 4 27.96 7.85 -0.98
N ASP A 5 27.58 9.11 -1.15
CA ASP A 5 27.32 10.06 -0.07
C ASP A 5 25.84 10.42 0.15
N THR A 6 24.91 9.86 -0.64
CA THR A 6 23.47 10.11 -0.46
C THR A 6 22.92 9.16 0.61
N LYS A 7 22.40 9.74 1.70
CA LYS A 7 21.74 9.03 2.81
C LYS A 7 20.26 8.75 2.54
N ASP A 8 19.75 9.14 1.39
CA ASP A 8 18.34 9.21 1.00
C ASP A 8 17.98 8.28 -0.18
N PHE A 9 18.96 7.62 -0.80
CA PHE A 9 18.76 6.71 -1.91
C PHE A 9 19.65 5.47 -1.79
N PHE A 10 19.02 4.27 -1.79
CA PHE A 10 19.72 3.01 -1.74
C PHE A 10 19.29 2.09 -2.89
N PHE A 11 20.23 1.34 -3.43
CA PHE A 11 19.98 0.25 -4.35
C PHE A 11 20.50 -1.06 -3.76
N MET A 12 19.59 -1.99 -3.50
CA MET A 12 19.88 -3.32 -2.98
C MET A 12 19.83 -4.35 -4.10
N ARG A 13 21.00 -4.82 -4.55
CA ARG A 13 21.10 -5.82 -5.63
C ARG A 13 20.59 -7.16 -5.18
N ASN A 14 19.67 -7.74 -5.97
CA ASN A 14 19.18 -9.09 -5.78
C ASN A 14 18.72 -9.67 -7.13
N TYR A 15 18.94 -10.97 -7.33
CA TYR A 15 18.72 -11.65 -8.60
C TYR A 15 17.66 -12.75 -8.54
N ASN A 16 16.96 -12.87 -7.41
CA ASN A 16 15.91 -13.84 -7.20
C ASN A 16 14.63 -13.13 -6.73
N PRO A 17 13.47 -13.34 -7.38
CA PRO A 17 12.23 -12.62 -7.08
C PRO A 17 11.69 -12.90 -5.67
N GLU A 18 11.84 -14.12 -5.16
CA GLU A 18 11.41 -14.49 -3.81
C GLU A 18 12.24 -13.76 -2.77
N THR A 19 13.56 -13.64 -3.01
CA THR A 19 14.45 -12.89 -2.12
C THR A 19 14.20 -11.39 -2.21
N VAL A 20 13.83 -10.85 -3.38
CA VAL A 20 13.40 -9.45 -3.50
C VAL A 20 12.15 -9.22 -2.67
N ALA A 21 11.12 -10.07 -2.81
CA ALA A 21 9.88 -9.96 -2.06
C ALA A 21 10.12 -10.05 -0.53
N SER A 22 10.90 -11.02 -0.07
CA SER A 22 11.24 -11.15 1.35
C SER A 22 12.10 -10.00 1.89
N THR A 23 12.98 -9.42 1.05
CA THR A 23 13.76 -8.23 1.42
C THR A 23 12.85 -7.01 1.56
N VAL A 24 11.88 -6.83 0.66
CA VAL A 24 10.88 -5.76 0.78
C VAL A 24 10.08 -5.92 2.07
N LEU A 25 9.62 -7.14 2.38
CA LEU A 25 8.91 -7.46 3.61
C LEU A 25 9.73 -7.06 4.85
N ASP A 26 10.98 -7.52 4.93
CA ASP A 26 11.88 -7.24 6.06
C ASP A 26 12.22 -5.74 6.20
N LEU A 27 12.37 -5.03 5.08
CA LEU A 27 12.55 -3.57 5.11
C LEU A 27 11.36 -2.86 5.73
N VAL A 28 10.14 -3.23 5.34
CA VAL A 28 8.90 -2.60 5.83
C VAL A 28 8.64 -2.96 7.29
N SER A 29 8.76 -4.24 7.65
CA SER A 29 8.34 -4.73 8.97
C SER A 29 9.39 -4.55 10.06
N ASN A 30 10.68 -4.61 9.73
CA ASN A 30 11.76 -4.67 10.71
C ASN A 30 12.81 -3.58 10.55
N ARG A 31 13.52 -3.54 9.40
CA ARG A 31 14.76 -2.74 9.29
C ARG A 31 14.53 -1.25 9.37
N LEU A 32 13.55 -0.73 8.62
CA LEU A 32 13.30 0.71 8.59
C LEU A 32 12.66 1.22 9.89
N PRO A 33 11.68 0.52 10.48
CA PRO A 33 11.21 0.85 11.82
C PRO A 33 12.34 0.84 12.88
N ALA A 34 13.18 -0.19 12.90
CA ALA A 34 14.25 -0.32 13.89
C ALA A 34 15.38 0.71 13.70
N ALA A 35 15.76 1.01 12.45
CA ALA A 35 16.90 1.87 12.15
C ALA A 35 16.55 3.38 12.15
N TYR A 36 15.34 3.74 11.75
CA TYR A 36 14.94 5.12 11.50
C TYR A 36 13.68 5.53 12.26
N GLY A 37 12.95 4.59 12.90
CA GLY A 37 11.71 4.86 13.61
C GLY A 37 10.50 5.11 12.69
N PHE A 38 10.57 4.75 11.41
CA PHE A 38 9.46 4.89 10.50
C PHE A 38 8.31 3.93 10.83
N SER A 39 7.07 4.42 10.75
CA SER A 39 5.87 3.60 10.82
C SER A 39 5.72 2.75 9.55
N SER A 40 5.57 1.43 9.72
CA SER A 40 5.32 0.52 8.62
C SER A 40 4.02 0.80 7.88
N PHE A 41 3.05 1.43 8.55
CA PHE A 41 1.72 1.74 8.00
C PHE A 41 1.65 3.14 7.39
N ASP A 42 2.22 4.15 8.06
CA ASP A 42 2.00 5.54 7.71
C ASP A 42 3.14 6.12 6.85
N ASP A 43 4.40 5.80 7.20
CA ASP A 43 5.56 6.43 6.58
C ASP A 43 6.07 5.68 5.35
N ILE A 44 5.87 4.34 5.29
CA ILE A 44 6.45 3.48 4.27
C ILE A 44 5.40 3.06 3.24
N GLN A 45 5.72 3.25 1.96
CA GLN A 45 4.90 2.76 0.86
C GLN A 45 5.72 1.91 -0.12
N VAL A 46 5.22 0.71 -0.39
CA VAL A 46 5.77 -0.13 -1.45
C VAL A 46 5.10 0.21 -2.77
N LEU A 47 5.90 0.60 -3.77
CA LEU A 47 5.45 0.96 -5.11
C LEU A 47 5.88 -0.11 -6.13
N CYS A 48 4.93 -0.88 -6.63
CA CYS A 48 5.19 -1.97 -7.56
C CYS A 48 5.05 -1.52 -9.02
N PRO A 49 5.92 -1.98 -9.92
CA PRO A 49 5.76 -1.75 -11.36
C PRO A 49 4.51 -2.41 -11.93
N SER A 50 4.07 -3.55 -11.36
CA SER A 50 2.94 -4.34 -11.83
C SER A 50 2.07 -4.87 -10.68
N LYS A 51 0.87 -5.38 -11.01
CA LYS A 51 -0.02 -6.01 -10.03
C LYS A 51 0.30 -7.49 -9.80
N LYS A 52 0.74 -8.19 -10.83
CA LYS A 52 0.91 -9.65 -10.86
C LYS A 52 2.36 -10.03 -10.60
N LEU A 53 2.61 -11.35 -10.46
CA LEU A 53 3.91 -11.98 -10.22
C LEU A 53 4.42 -11.81 -8.77
N THR A 54 5.58 -12.40 -8.46
CA THR A 54 6.15 -12.50 -7.11
C THR A 54 6.39 -11.12 -6.48
N CYS A 55 6.88 -10.16 -7.26
CA CYS A 55 7.12 -8.77 -6.81
C CYS A 55 5.98 -7.81 -7.17
N GLY A 56 4.83 -8.32 -7.59
CA GLY A 56 3.63 -7.53 -7.89
C GLY A 56 2.85 -7.15 -6.62
N SER A 57 2.05 -6.08 -6.73
CA SER A 57 1.32 -5.55 -5.57
C SER A 57 0.35 -6.56 -4.96
N TYR A 58 -0.22 -7.49 -5.73
CA TYR A 58 -1.12 -8.50 -5.18
C TYR A 58 -0.40 -9.44 -4.20
N ASN A 59 0.75 -10.00 -4.60
CA ASN A 59 1.51 -10.90 -3.74
C ASN A 59 2.10 -10.17 -2.53
N LEU A 60 2.68 -8.98 -2.77
CA LEU A 60 3.28 -8.20 -1.68
C LEU A 60 2.24 -7.71 -0.66
N ASN A 61 1.01 -7.41 -1.09
CA ASN A 61 -0.08 -7.09 -0.17
C ASN A 61 -0.41 -8.28 0.74
N LEU A 62 -0.47 -9.51 0.21
CA LEU A 62 -0.73 -10.70 1.02
C LEU A 62 0.41 -10.96 2.03
N MET A 63 1.65 -10.84 1.61
CA MET A 63 2.82 -11.01 2.48
C MET A 63 2.87 -9.95 3.57
N LEU A 64 2.67 -8.68 3.21
CA LEU A 64 2.69 -7.55 4.16
C LEU A 64 1.50 -7.59 5.11
N GLN A 65 0.31 -7.95 4.64
CA GLN A 65 -0.86 -8.13 5.50
C GLN A 65 -0.62 -9.22 6.54
N GLU A 66 -0.05 -10.36 6.13
CA GLU A 66 0.20 -11.46 7.07
C GLU A 66 1.25 -11.10 8.12
N GLU A 67 2.25 -10.30 7.77
CA GLU A 67 3.29 -9.85 8.68
C GLU A 67 2.85 -8.71 9.59
N LEU A 68 2.20 -7.68 9.04
CA LEU A 68 1.86 -6.45 9.76
C LEU A 68 0.50 -6.51 10.46
N ASN A 69 -0.44 -7.27 9.90
CA ASN A 69 -1.81 -7.39 10.39
C ASN A 69 -2.30 -8.85 10.32
N PRO A 70 -1.63 -9.80 11.03
CA PRO A 70 -1.97 -11.21 10.96
C PRO A 70 -3.38 -11.50 11.45
N ALA A 71 -3.96 -12.59 10.93
CA ALA A 71 -5.22 -13.12 11.45
C ALA A 71 -5.02 -13.67 12.86
N ILE A 72 -5.67 -13.06 13.84
CA ILE A 72 -5.70 -13.51 15.23
C ILE A 72 -7.12 -13.84 15.66
N LYS A 73 -7.29 -14.68 16.71
CA LYS A 73 -8.55 -15.34 17.08
C LYS A 73 -9.76 -14.38 17.18
N ASP A 74 -9.61 -13.19 17.71
CA ASP A 74 -10.74 -12.28 17.97
C ASP A 74 -10.82 -11.11 16.97
N LYS A 75 -9.92 -11.08 15.98
CA LYS A 75 -9.94 -10.05 14.94
C LYS A 75 -11.00 -10.36 13.90
N LYS A 76 -11.86 -9.40 13.63
CA LYS A 76 -12.86 -9.54 12.57
C LYS A 76 -12.17 -9.55 11.20
N GLN A 77 -12.59 -10.49 10.37
CA GLN A 77 -12.12 -10.60 8.99
C GLN A 77 -13.25 -11.05 8.07
N LEU A 78 -13.20 -10.60 6.83
CA LEU A 78 -14.16 -10.93 5.79
C LEU A 78 -13.44 -11.33 4.51
N PHE A 79 -13.78 -12.50 3.99
CA PHE A 79 -13.29 -12.94 2.69
C PHE A 79 -14.25 -12.49 1.57
N TYR A 80 -13.74 -11.72 0.61
CA TYR A 80 -14.51 -11.22 -0.51
C TYR A 80 -13.72 -11.36 -1.83
N LYS A 81 -14.27 -12.11 -2.79
CA LYS A 81 -13.70 -12.30 -4.16
C LYS A 81 -12.18 -12.57 -4.19
N GLY A 82 -11.68 -13.41 -3.29
CA GLY A 82 -10.26 -13.81 -3.26
C GLY A 82 -9.35 -12.93 -2.40
N VAL A 83 -9.88 -11.88 -1.77
CA VAL A 83 -9.16 -11.01 -0.84
C VAL A 83 -9.75 -11.17 0.55
N SER A 84 -8.91 -11.30 1.57
CA SER A 84 -9.32 -11.21 2.97
C SER A 84 -9.11 -9.81 3.48
N PHE A 85 -10.18 -9.13 3.90
CA PHE A 85 -10.09 -7.87 4.62
C PHE A 85 -10.14 -8.13 6.12
N ARG A 86 -9.28 -7.46 6.89
CA ARG A 86 -9.18 -7.57 8.35
C ARG A 86 -9.32 -6.20 9.00
N GLU A 87 -9.84 -6.11 10.20
CA GLU A 87 -9.72 -4.88 10.98
C GLU A 87 -8.24 -4.49 11.12
N GLY A 88 -7.93 -3.21 10.91
CA GLY A 88 -6.57 -2.67 10.88
C GLY A 88 -5.89 -2.74 9.51
N ASP A 89 -6.51 -3.30 8.47
CA ASP A 89 -5.91 -3.31 7.13
C ASP A 89 -5.80 -1.91 6.54
N LYS A 90 -4.66 -1.64 5.93
CA LYS A 90 -4.46 -0.49 5.05
C LYS A 90 -5.12 -0.79 3.70
N VAL A 91 -6.06 0.06 3.30
CA VAL A 91 -6.86 -0.11 2.08
C VAL A 91 -6.85 1.16 1.22
N MET A 92 -7.18 1.02 -0.06
CA MET A 92 -7.27 2.12 -1.00
C MET A 92 -8.57 2.01 -1.79
N GLN A 93 -9.24 3.13 -2.00
CA GLN A 93 -10.33 3.26 -2.96
C GLN A 93 -9.79 3.06 -4.38
N ASN A 94 -10.38 2.16 -5.15
CA ASN A 94 -9.85 1.79 -6.47
C ASN A 94 -10.58 2.45 -7.66
N LYS A 95 -11.63 3.21 -7.39
CA LYS A 95 -12.39 4.00 -8.39
C LYS A 95 -13.03 5.22 -7.74
N ASN A 96 -13.33 6.26 -8.52
CA ASN A 96 -14.09 7.41 -8.01
C ASN A 96 -15.53 7.01 -7.71
N ASN A 97 -16.02 7.34 -6.51
CA ASN A 97 -17.41 7.22 -6.13
C ASN A 97 -17.92 8.55 -5.56
N TYR A 98 -18.53 9.35 -6.43
CA TYR A 98 -19.02 10.69 -6.08
C TYR A 98 -20.25 10.67 -5.15
N ASN A 99 -20.92 9.53 -5.02
CA ASN A 99 -22.12 9.37 -4.20
C ASN A 99 -21.83 8.69 -2.84
N MET A 100 -20.57 8.32 -2.59
CA MET A 100 -20.18 7.70 -1.33
C MET A 100 -20.27 8.72 -0.20
N GLU A 101 -21.14 8.45 0.76
CA GLU A 101 -21.29 9.29 1.94
C GLU A 101 -20.14 9.08 2.92
N TRP A 102 -19.63 10.18 3.46
CA TRP A 102 -18.66 10.14 4.55
C TRP A 102 -19.11 11.06 5.69
N THR A 103 -18.65 10.74 6.90
CA THR A 103 -18.82 11.56 8.08
C THR A 103 -17.45 11.81 8.70
N ARG A 104 -17.11 13.07 8.97
CA ARG A 104 -15.88 13.41 9.69
C ARG A 104 -16.04 13.12 11.17
N ILE A 105 -15.11 12.37 11.76
CA ILE A 105 -15.22 11.92 13.16
C ILE A 105 -15.08 13.11 14.13
N SER A 106 -14.21 14.06 13.82
CA SER A 106 -13.83 15.17 14.70
C SER A 106 -14.97 16.18 14.94
N ASP A 107 -15.80 16.46 13.95
CA ASP A 107 -16.83 17.52 13.99
C ASP A 107 -18.21 17.06 13.53
N GLY A 108 -18.34 15.85 13.00
CA GLY A 108 -19.60 15.30 12.50
C GLY A 108 -20.04 15.86 11.15
N GLU A 109 -19.17 16.61 10.45
CA GLU A 109 -19.46 17.08 9.10
C GLU A 109 -19.72 15.91 8.16
N LYS A 110 -20.71 16.05 7.30
CA LYS A 110 -21.06 15.04 6.29
C LYS A 110 -20.83 15.57 4.90
N GLY A 111 -20.37 14.70 4.04
CA GLY A 111 -20.15 15.03 2.64
C GLY A 111 -20.27 13.82 1.73
N LEU A 112 -19.95 14.04 0.47
CA LEU A 112 -20.02 13.04 -0.60
C LEU A 112 -18.70 12.98 -1.34
N GLY A 113 -18.36 11.78 -1.81
CA GLY A 113 -17.25 11.53 -2.69
C GLY A 113 -16.02 10.96 -1.99
N ILE A 114 -15.61 9.78 -2.46
CA ILE A 114 -14.31 9.14 -2.19
C ILE A 114 -13.68 8.81 -3.54
N PHE A 115 -12.40 9.06 -3.66
CA PHE A 115 -11.74 9.07 -4.95
C PHE A 115 -10.71 7.95 -5.10
N ASN A 116 -10.47 7.57 -6.34
CA ASN A 116 -9.45 6.60 -6.68
C ASN A 116 -8.07 7.06 -6.16
N GLY A 117 -7.45 6.25 -5.34
CA GLY A 117 -6.17 6.57 -4.70
C GLY A 117 -6.29 7.02 -3.24
N ASP A 118 -7.49 7.35 -2.74
CA ASP A 118 -7.69 7.66 -1.33
C ASP A 118 -7.33 6.43 -0.48
N VAL A 119 -6.47 6.61 0.50
CA VAL A 119 -5.97 5.57 1.40
C VAL A 119 -6.59 5.73 2.78
N GLY A 120 -6.95 4.62 3.40
CA GLY A 120 -7.49 4.59 4.74
C GLY A 120 -7.27 3.24 5.42
N PHE A 121 -7.85 3.09 6.61
CA PHE A 121 -7.75 1.88 7.40
C PHE A 121 -9.12 1.30 7.71
N VAL A 122 -9.23 -0.02 7.67
CA VAL A 122 -10.44 -0.73 8.12
C VAL A 122 -10.55 -0.61 9.63
N THR A 123 -11.52 0.16 10.11
CA THR A 123 -11.68 0.45 11.54
C THR A 123 -12.76 -0.38 12.21
N ASP A 124 -13.76 -0.86 11.47
CA ASP A 124 -14.78 -1.77 12.00
C ASP A 124 -15.37 -2.68 10.91
N MET A 125 -15.89 -3.82 11.33
CA MET A 125 -16.71 -4.71 10.51
C MET A 125 -17.97 -5.11 11.28
N ASN A 126 -19.13 -4.75 10.73
CA ASN A 126 -20.41 -5.09 11.29
C ASN A 126 -21.10 -6.17 10.45
N PHE A 127 -21.02 -7.42 10.90
CA PHE A 127 -21.62 -8.56 10.19
C PHE A 127 -23.16 -8.55 10.21
N ALA A 128 -23.77 -8.00 11.26
CA ALA A 128 -25.24 -7.87 11.34
C ALA A 128 -25.76 -6.85 10.34
N ALA A 129 -25.11 -5.70 10.24
CA ALA A 129 -25.43 -4.65 9.28
C ALA A 129 -24.81 -4.91 7.89
N LYS A 130 -23.97 -5.92 7.73
CA LYS A 130 -23.27 -6.27 6.48
C LYS A 130 -22.46 -5.12 5.89
N ASN A 131 -21.76 -4.39 6.71
CA ASN A 131 -20.89 -3.31 6.28
C ASN A 131 -19.51 -3.37 6.94
N LEU A 132 -18.55 -2.73 6.26
CA LEU A 132 -17.18 -2.51 6.67
C LEU A 132 -16.93 -1.02 6.71
N THR A 133 -16.34 -0.53 7.79
CA THR A 133 -16.03 0.88 7.97
C THR A 133 -14.55 1.13 7.65
N VAL A 134 -14.27 2.14 6.84
CA VAL A 134 -12.93 2.64 6.55
C VAL A 134 -12.82 4.06 7.06
N THR A 135 -11.76 4.34 7.81
CA THR A 135 -11.38 5.71 8.17
C THR A 135 -10.24 6.14 7.25
N TYR A 136 -10.49 7.18 6.47
CA TYR A 136 -9.54 7.80 5.55
C TYR A 136 -8.72 8.89 6.24
N ASP A 137 -7.65 9.32 5.60
CA ASP A 137 -6.99 10.57 5.94
C ASP A 137 -8.03 11.70 5.99
N ASP A 138 -7.79 12.77 6.70
CA ASP A 138 -8.77 13.82 7.03
C ASP A 138 -9.92 13.35 7.95
N ASP A 139 -9.76 12.22 8.63
CA ASP A 139 -10.68 11.75 9.66
C ASP A 139 -12.10 11.41 9.13
N LYS A 140 -12.19 11.07 7.84
CA LYS A 140 -13.45 10.71 7.17
C LYS A 140 -13.76 9.24 7.37
N GLU A 141 -14.88 8.95 8.02
CA GLU A 141 -15.43 7.61 8.16
C GLU A 141 -16.41 7.31 7.03
N VAL A 142 -16.23 6.16 6.38
CA VAL A 142 -17.04 5.66 5.28
C VAL A 142 -17.50 4.24 5.56
N LYS A 143 -18.77 3.94 5.30
CA LYS A 143 -19.33 2.60 5.43
C LYS A 143 -19.56 1.96 4.07
N TYR A 144 -18.87 0.88 3.82
CA TYR A 144 -19.00 0.06 2.62
C TYR A 144 -19.91 -1.12 2.89
N GLU A 145 -20.99 -1.27 2.13
CA GLU A 145 -21.73 -2.53 2.14
C GLU A 145 -20.82 -3.68 1.65
N PHE A 146 -20.99 -4.87 2.18
CA PHE A 146 -20.19 -6.04 1.76
C PHE A 146 -20.29 -6.34 0.26
N THR A 147 -21.37 -5.92 -0.38
CA THR A 147 -21.58 -6.02 -1.83
C THR A 147 -20.74 -5.04 -2.64
N ALA A 148 -20.27 -3.96 -2.03
CA ALA A 148 -19.51 -2.87 -2.66
C ALA A 148 -17.99 -2.94 -2.41
N LEU A 149 -17.50 -3.98 -1.74
CA LEU A 149 -16.07 -4.12 -1.41
C LEU A 149 -15.15 -4.28 -2.61
N GLU A 150 -15.68 -4.45 -3.81
CA GLU A 150 -14.89 -4.37 -5.05
C GLU A 150 -14.32 -2.97 -5.31
N GLU A 151 -14.81 -1.94 -4.61
CA GLU A 151 -14.26 -0.59 -4.65
C GLU A 151 -12.99 -0.42 -3.81
N LEU A 152 -12.66 -1.40 -2.96
CA LEU A 152 -11.50 -1.40 -2.09
C LEU A 152 -10.44 -2.42 -2.57
N GLU A 153 -9.18 -2.09 -2.35
CA GLU A 153 -8.07 -3.05 -2.45
C GLU A 153 -7.10 -2.83 -1.28
N LEU A 154 -6.35 -3.86 -0.90
CA LEU A 154 -5.26 -3.72 0.08
C LEU A 154 -4.21 -2.74 -0.45
N ALA A 155 -3.65 -1.91 0.42
CA ALA A 155 -2.79 -0.81 0.05
C ALA A 155 -1.42 -0.79 0.77
N TYR A 156 -0.98 -1.90 1.34
CA TYR A 156 0.41 -2.04 1.81
C TYR A 156 1.41 -1.89 0.66
N ALA A 157 1.05 -2.44 -0.50
CA ALA A 157 1.76 -2.26 -1.76
C ALA A 157 0.79 -1.84 -2.87
N VAL A 158 1.12 -0.77 -3.58
CA VAL A 158 0.31 -0.26 -4.68
C VAL A 158 1.12 -0.16 -5.97
N THR A 159 0.47 -0.05 -7.12
CA THR A 159 1.23 0.21 -8.35
C THR A 159 1.69 1.67 -8.41
N VAL A 160 2.82 1.92 -9.07
CA VAL A 160 3.35 3.29 -9.27
C VAL A 160 2.30 4.23 -9.88
N HIS A 161 1.46 3.73 -10.80
CA HIS A 161 0.40 4.56 -11.40
C HIS A 161 -0.66 4.99 -10.38
N LYS A 162 -0.98 4.13 -9.39
CA LYS A 162 -1.94 4.47 -8.35
C LYS A 162 -1.40 5.40 -7.27
N SER A 163 -0.09 5.55 -7.18
CA SER A 163 0.54 6.51 -6.26
C SER A 163 0.64 7.94 -6.82
N GLN A 164 0.15 8.16 -8.05
CA GLN A 164 0.17 9.51 -8.63
C GLN A 164 -0.67 10.48 -7.80
N GLY A 165 -0.08 11.62 -7.45
CA GLY A 165 -0.70 12.62 -6.58
C GLY A 165 -0.40 12.44 -5.09
N SER A 166 0.04 11.25 -4.65
CA SER A 166 0.41 10.99 -3.26
C SER A 166 1.91 11.15 -3.04
N GLU A 167 2.31 11.40 -1.80
CA GLU A 167 3.70 11.47 -1.36
C GLU A 167 3.88 10.67 -0.07
N PHE A 168 5.04 10.05 0.10
CA PHE A 168 5.35 9.18 1.23
C PHE A 168 6.73 9.53 1.79
N ASP A 169 6.95 9.34 3.07
CA ASP A 169 8.26 9.58 3.66
C ASP A 169 9.30 8.62 3.09
N VAL A 170 8.93 7.35 2.96
CA VAL A 170 9.79 6.29 2.42
C VAL A 170 9.09 5.55 1.28
N VAL A 171 9.79 5.39 0.18
CA VAL A 171 9.35 4.57 -0.95
C VAL A 171 10.29 3.38 -1.11
N ILE A 172 9.71 2.18 -1.18
CA ILE A 172 10.42 0.95 -1.53
C ILE A 172 9.87 0.46 -2.87
N MET A 173 10.75 0.21 -3.85
CA MET A 173 10.34 -0.27 -5.16
C MET A 173 11.07 -1.58 -5.51
N PRO A 174 10.36 -2.70 -5.63
CA PRO A 174 10.93 -3.93 -6.16
C PRO A 174 11.20 -3.77 -7.66
N MET A 175 12.44 -4.04 -8.06
CA MET A 175 12.96 -3.94 -9.42
C MET A 175 13.15 -5.35 -9.99
N PHE A 176 12.06 -6.11 -10.10
CA PHE A 176 12.08 -7.49 -10.54
C PHE A 176 10.76 -7.93 -11.16
N ASP A 177 10.80 -8.96 -12.01
CA ASP A 177 9.62 -9.67 -12.52
C ASP A 177 8.59 -8.79 -13.24
N THR A 178 9.07 -7.84 -14.04
CA THR A 178 8.20 -7.00 -14.84
C THR A 178 8.43 -7.19 -16.33
N HIS A 179 7.39 -7.01 -17.13
CA HIS A 179 7.59 -6.87 -18.57
C HIS A 179 8.52 -5.68 -18.82
N ARG A 180 9.55 -5.88 -19.64
CA ARG A 180 10.50 -4.83 -20.05
C ARG A 180 9.83 -3.53 -20.49
N LEU A 181 8.62 -3.62 -21.06
CA LEU A 181 7.83 -2.47 -21.50
C LEU A 181 7.26 -1.64 -20.33
N LEU A 182 7.15 -2.19 -19.12
CA LEU A 182 6.63 -1.48 -17.95
C LEU A 182 7.74 -0.75 -17.17
N MET A 183 8.99 -1.27 -17.21
CA MET A 183 10.12 -0.65 -16.52
C MET A 183 10.73 0.45 -17.38
N THR A 184 10.03 1.56 -17.47
CA THR A 184 10.49 2.75 -18.19
C THR A 184 11.18 3.73 -17.24
N ARG A 185 12.02 4.59 -17.77
CA ARG A 185 12.61 5.72 -17.02
C ARG A 185 11.54 6.59 -16.36
N ASN A 186 10.40 6.78 -17.05
CA ASN A 186 9.28 7.57 -16.55
C ASN A 186 8.61 6.91 -15.33
N LEU A 187 8.47 5.57 -15.33
CA LEU A 187 7.92 4.84 -14.19
C LEU A 187 8.83 4.98 -12.98
N LEU A 188 10.14 4.76 -13.18
CA LEU A 188 11.13 4.91 -12.11
C LEU A 188 11.18 6.34 -11.57
N TYR A 189 11.19 7.33 -12.45
CA TYR A 189 11.12 8.74 -12.06
C TYR A 189 9.87 9.03 -11.25
N THR A 190 8.71 8.56 -11.69
CA THR A 190 7.44 8.73 -10.97
C THR A 190 7.51 8.13 -9.57
N ALA A 191 8.04 6.92 -9.43
CA ALA A 191 8.18 6.27 -8.12
C ALA A 191 9.13 7.04 -7.19
N ILE A 192 10.32 7.44 -7.68
CA ILE A 192 11.32 8.16 -6.90
C ILE A 192 10.77 9.50 -6.42
N THR A 193 10.05 10.22 -7.26
CA THR A 193 9.48 11.53 -6.91
C THR A 193 8.32 11.47 -5.93
N ARG A 194 7.84 10.29 -5.55
CA ARG A 194 6.86 10.10 -4.46
C ARG A 194 7.48 10.11 -3.07
N ALA A 195 8.81 9.91 -2.97
CA ALA A 195 9.48 9.87 -1.68
C ALA A 195 9.89 11.26 -1.20
N LYS A 196 9.64 11.56 0.07
CA LYS A 196 10.06 12.79 0.75
C LYS A 196 11.44 12.67 1.38
N LYS A 197 11.77 11.48 1.94
CA LYS A 197 12.97 11.29 2.77
C LYS A 197 13.88 10.18 2.27
N LEU A 198 13.32 9.06 1.81
CA LEU A 198 14.11 7.87 1.52
C LEU A 198 13.53 7.06 0.35
N VAL A 199 14.39 6.64 -0.57
CA VAL A 199 14.07 5.69 -1.64
C VAL A 199 14.95 4.46 -1.52
N ILE A 200 14.35 3.28 -1.58
CA ILE A 200 15.05 2.01 -1.65
C ILE A 200 14.57 1.22 -2.86
N LEU A 201 15.47 0.95 -3.78
CA LEU A 201 15.24 0.06 -4.91
C LEU A 201 15.83 -1.32 -4.58
N VAL A 202 15.05 -2.39 -4.80
CA VAL A 202 15.45 -3.76 -4.47
C VAL A 202 15.32 -4.65 -5.72
N GLY A 203 16.41 -5.17 -6.24
CA GLY A 203 16.36 -6.06 -7.40
C GLY A 203 17.53 -5.96 -8.36
N LYS A 204 17.24 -6.08 -9.65
CA LYS A 204 18.24 -6.02 -10.72
C LYS A 204 18.50 -4.58 -11.16
N GLU A 205 19.76 -4.27 -11.43
CA GLU A 205 20.18 -2.97 -11.95
C GLU A 205 19.97 -2.87 -13.49
N GLU A 206 19.95 -4.02 -14.16
CA GLU A 206 19.76 -4.11 -15.61
C GLU A 206 18.26 -4.27 -15.93
N ILE A 207 17.64 -3.20 -16.33
CA ILE A 207 16.24 -3.16 -16.78
C ILE A 207 16.16 -2.38 -18.11
#